data_a205a3a024ab7566d3f4de92275c72d1
#
_entry.id   a205a3a024ab7566d3f4de92275c72d1
#
_cell.length_a   1.000
_cell.length_b   1.000
_cell.length_c   1.000
_cell.angle_alpha   90.00
_cell.angle_beta   90.00
_cell.angle_gamma   90.00
#
_symmetry.space_group_name_H-M   'P 1'
#
loop_
_entity.id
_entity.type
_entity.pdbx_description
1 polymer ?
#
loop_
_entity_poly.entity_id
_entity_poly.type
_entity_poly.pdbx_seq_one_letter_code
_entity_poly.pdbx_strand_id
1 'polypeptide(L)'
;MKKVSILIPVYNEEKMLPLLEPEVKKLMDAQKDKYEWEVVFVNDGSKDNSLVMLKDICAKDERFHYVSLSRNFGKENAMLAGFDYVSGDCMVIMNGDLQDPPSLIPQMLEYWEQGYEDVYAKRANRGKESWLRKKFSLLFYRILDHATRFDVLQNVGDFRLLDRKCIEALKELRESERYTKGMFCWIGFKKKEVIFDRGDRAAGESNWNFWSLFNLAIEGITSFTTAPLRFATVLGSVIAFLAFCFLFFYVGKKLIIGDPVQGFTTLAAIMLFLGGIQLLTIGILGEYIGRIFNETKRRPVYVVGETDLKH
;
A
#
# COMPACT_ATOMS: atom_id res chain seq x y z
N MET A 1 13.91 -29.44 -8.44
CA MET A 1 12.95 -28.55 -9.13
C MET A 1 12.99 -27.19 -8.46
N LYS A 2 12.60 -26.10 -9.17
CA LYS A 2 12.41 -24.80 -8.51
C LYS A 2 11.11 -24.84 -7.70
N LYS A 3 11.11 -24.21 -6.53
CA LYS A 3 9.94 -24.14 -5.64
C LYS A 3 9.21 -22.81 -5.84
N VAL A 4 7.89 -22.88 -6.00
CA VAL A 4 6.99 -21.74 -6.18
C VAL A 4 6.06 -21.64 -4.99
N SER A 5 6.06 -20.51 -4.27
CA SER A 5 5.11 -20.23 -3.21
C SER A 5 3.94 -19.40 -3.73
N ILE A 6 2.72 -19.74 -3.31
CA ILE A 6 1.54 -18.89 -3.52
C ILE A 6 1.15 -18.30 -2.17
N LEU A 7 1.22 -16.99 -2.04
CA LEU A 7 0.82 -16.27 -0.85
C LEU A 7 -0.61 -15.74 -0.99
N ILE A 8 -1.47 -16.10 -0.04
CA ILE A 8 -2.89 -15.73 -0.06
C ILE A 8 -3.27 -15.13 1.31
N PRO A 9 -3.37 -13.78 1.42
CA PRO A 9 -3.95 -13.15 2.60
C PRO A 9 -5.46 -13.44 2.69
N VAL A 10 -5.93 -13.81 3.89
CA VAL A 10 -7.31 -14.22 4.17
C VAL A 10 -7.86 -13.41 5.34
N TYR A 11 -9.04 -12.80 5.17
CA TYR A 11 -9.78 -12.15 6.26
C TYR A 11 -11.29 -12.27 6.05
N ASN A 12 -11.95 -13.12 6.83
CA ASN A 12 -13.39 -13.41 6.74
C ASN A 12 -13.81 -13.91 5.33
N GLU A 13 -13.14 -14.94 4.83
CA GLU A 13 -13.32 -15.50 3.49
C GLU A 13 -13.92 -16.93 3.53
N GLU A 14 -14.71 -17.27 4.55
CA GLU A 14 -15.32 -18.61 4.69
C GLU A 14 -16.09 -19.08 3.46
N LYS A 15 -16.69 -18.12 2.71
CA LYS A 15 -17.46 -18.43 1.48
C LYS A 15 -16.56 -18.64 0.25
N MET A 16 -15.38 -18.03 0.26
CA MET A 16 -14.48 -18.07 -0.90
C MET A 16 -13.49 -19.24 -0.84
N LEU A 17 -13.05 -19.64 0.34
CA LEU A 17 -12.08 -20.74 0.52
C LEU A 17 -12.47 -22.04 -0.20
N PRO A 18 -13.75 -22.50 -0.16
CA PRO A 18 -14.17 -23.70 -0.88
C PRO A 18 -14.09 -23.60 -2.40
N LEU A 19 -14.12 -22.38 -2.94
CA LEU A 19 -14.01 -22.13 -4.38
C LEU A 19 -12.54 -21.94 -4.78
N LEU A 20 -11.73 -21.38 -3.89
CA LEU A 20 -10.33 -21.04 -4.12
C LEU A 20 -9.43 -22.29 -4.10
N GLU A 21 -9.58 -23.15 -3.09
CA GLU A 21 -8.76 -24.36 -2.92
C GLU A 21 -8.70 -25.22 -4.19
N PRO A 22 -9.83 -25.62 -4.81
CA PRO A 22 -9.82 -26.45 -6.00
C PRO A 22 -9.11 -25.82 -7.20
N GLU A 23 -9.27 -24.49 -7.39
CA GLU A 23 -8.63 -23.78 -8.50
C GLU A 23 -7.11 -23.70 -8.33
N VAL A 24 -6.64 -23.44 -7.11
CA VAL A 24 -5.20 -23.44 -6.79
C VAL A 24 -4.62 -24.85 -6.93
N LYS A 25 -5.32 -25.86 -6.43
CA LYS A 25 -4.90 -27.27 -6.53
C LYS A 25 -4.79 -27.71 -7.98
N LYS A 26 -5.79 -27.38 -8.81
CA LYS A 26 -5.78 -27.69 -10.25
C LYS A 26 -4.58 -27.05 -10.95
N LEU A 27 -4.22 -25.81 -10.62
CA LEU A 27 -3.03 -25.14 -11.14
C LEU A 27 -1.76 -25.91 -10.76
N MET A 28 -1.58 -26.23 -9.47
CA MET A 28 -0.41 -26.94 -8.96
C MET A 28 -0.26 -28.32 -9.60
N ASP A 29 -1.35 -29.06 -9.70
CA ASP A 29 -1.35 -30.40 -10.30
C ASP A 29 -1.02 -30.38 -11.80
N ALA A 30 -1.46 -29.33 -12.51
CA ALA A 30 -1.13 -29.14 -13.93
C ALA A 30 0.34 -28.79 -14.19
N GLN A 31 1.07 -28.30 -13.19
CA GLN A 31 2.47 -27.87 -13.30
C GLN A 31 3.44 -28.66 -12.40
N LYS A 32 2.99 -29.77 -11.80
CA LYS A 32 3.75 -30.58 -10.82
C LYS A 32 5.07 -31.15 -11.36
N ASP A 33 5.15 -31.38 -12.69
CA ASP A 33 6.35 -31.91 -13.33
C ASP A 33 7.45 -30.85 -13.56
N LYS A 34 7.09 -29.55 -13.42
CA LYS A 34 8.02 -28.42 -13.63
C LYS A 34 8.45 -27.78 -12.32
N TYR A 35 7.54 -27.67 -11.34
CA TYR A 35 7.74 -26.94 -10.11
C TYR A 35 7.29 -27.73 -8.88
N GLU A 36 8.00 -27.50 -7.78
CA GLU A 36 7.53 -27.82 -6.44
C GLU A 36 6.63 -26.66 -5.96
N TRP A 37 5.51 -26.98 -5.33
CA TRP A 37 4.52 -25.98 -4.94
C TRP A 37 4.34 -25.92 -3.44
N GLU A 38 4.16 -24.68 -2.96
CA GLU A 38 3.79 -24.35 -1.59
C GLU A 38 2.72 -23.26 -1.63
N VAL A 39 1.69 -23.40 -0.82
CA VAL A 39 0.66 -22.37 -0.62
C VAL A 39 0.69 -21.93 0.84
N VAL A 40 0.86 -20.66 1.08
CA VAL A 40 0.85 -20.07 2.43
C VAL A 40 -0.35 -19.14 2.56
N PHE A 41 -1.35 -19.59 3.31
CA PHE A 41 -2.46 -18.74 3.70
C PHE A 41 -2.06 -17.90 4.92
N VAL A 42 -2.30 -16.60 4.86
CA VAL A 42 -2.11 -15.73 6.03
C VAL A 42 -3.47 -15.24 6.51
N ASN A 43 -3.96 -15.83 7.58
CA ASN A 43 -5.20 -15.42 8.23
C ASN A 43 -4.97 -14.17 9.08
N ASP A 44 -5.54 -13.05 8.67
CA ASP A 44 -5.43 -11.76 9.35
C ASP A 44 -6.46 -11.61 10.49
N GLY A 45 -6.50 -12.60 11.39
CA GLY A 45 -7.38 -12.59 12.56
C GLY A 45 -8.85 -12.62 12.19
N SER A 46 -9.27 -13.52 11.29
CA SER A 46 -10.67 -13.73 10.91
C SER A 46 -11.55 -14.05 12.11
N LYS A 47 -12.81 -13.60 12.06
CA LYS A 47 -13.82 -13.81 13.10
C LYS A 47 -14.87 -14.85 12.71
N ASP A 48 -14.85 -15.29 11.46
CA ASP A 48 -15.71 -16.34 10.89
C ASP A 48 -15.01 -17.71 10.94
N ASN A 49 -15.52 -18.69 10.21
CA ASN A 49 -14.96 -20.03 10.17
C ASN A 49 -13.69 -20.17 9.30
N SER A 50 -13.17 -19.08 8.72
CA SER A 50 -12.03 -19.14 7.80
C SER A 50 -10.83 -19.90 8.39
N LEU A 51 -10.45 -19.63 9.65
CA LEU A 51 -9.31 -20.29 10.29
C LEU A 51 -9.51 -21.80 10.43
N VAL A 52 -10.71 -22.24 10.81
CA VAL A 52 -11.04 -23.67 10.94
C VAL A 52 -10.91 -24.35 9.58
N MET A 53 -11.44 -23.72 8.54
CA MET A 53 -11.36 -24.23 7.16
C MET A 53 -9.92 -24.29 6.65
N LEU A 54 -9.08 -23.28 6.95
CA LEU A 54 -7.67 -23.31 6.58
C LEU A 54 -6.94 -24.49 7.22
N LYS A 55 -7.18 -24.76 8.51
CA LYS A 55 -6.62 -25.94 9.20
C LYS A 55 -7.04 -27.24 8.54
N ASP A 56 -8.31 -27.35 8.14
CA ASP A 56 -8.84 -28.54 7.46
C ASP A 56 -8.22 -28.72 6.05
N ILE A 57 -7.98 -27.63 5.33
CA ILE A 57 -7.31 -27.66 4.01
C ILE A 57 -5.86 -28.13 4.18
N CYS A 58 -5.11 -27.52 5.11
CA CYS A 58 -3.71 -27.85 5.37
C CYS A 58 -3.53 -29.29 5.87
N ALA A 59 -4.48 -29.81 6.64
CA ALA A 59 -4.44 -31.21 7.11
C ALA A 59 -4.64 -32.25 5.98
N LYS A 60 -5.25 -31.88 4.84
CA LYS A 60 -5.55 -32.75 3.71
C LYS A 60 -4.45 -32.78 2.65
N ASP A 61 -3.66 -31.75 2.53
CA ASP A 61 -2.64 -31.63 1.49
C ASP A 61 -1.43 -30.86 2.07
N GLU A 62 -0.29 -31.54 2.15
CA GLU A 62 0.95 -31.03 2.74
C GLU A 62 1.59 -29.84 2.01
N ARG A 63 1.08 -29.49 0.83
CA ARG A 63 1.52 -28.32 0.08
C ARG A 63 0.89 -27.02 0.60
N PHE A 64 -0.16 -27.13 1.41
CA PHE A 64 -0.88 -25.99 1.97
C PHE A 64 -0.49 -25.76 3.42
N HIS A 65 -0.19 -24.53 3.72
CA HIS A 65 0.22 -24.08 5.05
C HIS A 65 -0.58 -22.85 5.47
N TYR A 66 -0.64 -22.60 6.76
CA TYR A 66 -1.28 -21.41 7.27
C TYR A 66 -0.42 -20.69 8.33
N VAL A 67 -0.55 -19.36 8.35
CA VAL A 67 -0.06 -18.48 9.40
C VAL A 67 -1.27 -17.67 9.89
N SER A 68 -1.64 -17.79 11.14
CA SER A 68 -2.75 -17.04 11.72
C SER A 68 -2.21 -15.96 12.65
N LEU A 69 -2.54 -14.71 12.34
CA LEU A 69 -2.18 -13.56 13.17
C LEU A 69 -3.07 -13.48 14.40
N SER A 70 -2.53 -12.94 15.50
CA SER A 70 -3.24 -12.88 16.80
C SER A 70 -4.49 -11.97 16.78
N ARG A 71 -4.60 -11.05 15.82
CA ARG A 71 -5.73 -10.17 15.53
C ARG A 71 -5.64 -9.66 14.11
N ASN A 72 -6.62 -8.87 13.65
CA ASN A 72 -6.50 -8.14 12.40
C ASN A 72 -5.43 -7.05 12.52
N PHE A 73 -4.38 -7.15 11.69
CA PHE A 73 -3.29 -6.19 11.52
C PHE A 73 -3.35 -5.45 10.19
N GLY A 74 -4.30 -5.84 9.31
CA GLY A 74 -4.46 -5.31 7.98
C GLY A 74 -3.69 -6.09 6.91
N LYS A 75 -4.23 -6.05 5.68
CA LYS A 75 -3.74 -6.82 4.53
C LYS A 75 -2.24 -6.64 4.27
N GLU A 76 -1.73 -5.40 4.40
CA GLU A 76 -0.32 -5.07 4.16
C GLU A 76 0.61 -5.83 5.13
N ASN A 77 0.22 -5.91 6.42
CA ASN A 77 0.97 -6.64 7.43
C ASN A 77 0.79 -8.16 7.30
N ALA A 78 -0.37 -8.62 6.84
CA ALA A 78 -0.59 -10.03 6.51
C ALA A 78 0.31 -10.47 5.33
N MET A 79 0.47 -9.62 4.30
CA MET A 79 1.43 -9.89 3.22
C MET A 79 2.86 -9.95 3.73
N LEU A 80 3.27 -9.04 4.62
CA LEU A 80 4.61 -9.08 5.21
C LEU A 80 4.84 -10.36 6.01
N ALA A 81 3.86 -10.78 6.81
CA ALA A 81 3.92 -12.08 7.48
C ALA A 81 4.12 -13.21 6.46
N GLY A 82 3.37 -13.19 5.36
CA GLY A 82 3.57 -14.15 4.29
C GLY A 82 4.98 -14.14 3.70
N PHE A 83 5.58 -12.96 3.48
CA PHE A 83 6.96 -12.85 2.98
C PHE A 83 7.96 -13.54 3.92
N ASP A 84 7.72 -13.48 5.24
CA ASP A 84 8.59 -14.10 6.22
C ASP A 84 8.51 -15.63 6.22
N TYR A 85 7.36 -16.20 5.84
CA TYR A 85 7.11 -17.65 5.95
C TYR A 85 7.24 -18.41 4.62
N VAL A 86 7.16 -17.74 3.46
CA VAL A 86 7.31 -18.42 2.17
C VAL A 86 8.75 -18.89 1.94
N SER A 87 8.92 -20.11 1.42
CA SER A 87 10.23 -20.74 1.22
C SER A 87 10.63 -20.92 -0.26
N GLY A 88 9.72 -20.65 -1.22
CA GLY A 88 9.96 -20.85 -2.66
C GLY A 88 11.06 -19.96 -3.27
N ASP A 89 11.61 -20.36 -4.41
CA ASP A 89 12.55 -19.57 -5.21
C ASP A 89 11.89 -18.32 -5.80
N CYS A 90 10.58 -18.36 -5.98
CA CYS A 90 9.73 -17.22 -6.26
C CYS A 90 8.40 -17.34 -5.52
N MET A 91 7.66 -16.24 -5.45
CA MET A 91 6.36 -16.18 -4.80
C MET A 91 5.34 -15.47 -5.68
N VAL A 92 4.14 -16.02 -5.76
CA VAL A 92 2.98 -15.35 -6.35
C VAL A 92 2.07 -14.85 -5.24
N ILE A 93 1.78 -13.55 -5.22
CA ILE A 93 0.78 -12.96 -4.33
C ILE A 93 -0.57 -13.00 -5.06
N MET A 94 -1.58 -13.60 -4.44
CA MET A 94 -2.93 -13.70 -5.00
C MET A 94 -3.97 -13.36 -3.94
N ASN A 95 -5.04 -12.65 -4.33
CA ASN A 95 -6.17 -12.39 -3.43
C ASN A 95 -7.08 -13.62 -3.30
N GLY A 96 -7.67 -13.79 -2.12
CA GLY A 96 -8.61 -14.89 -1.85
C GLY A 96 -9.96 -14.77 -2.56
N ASP A 97 -10.26 -13.64 -3.22
CA ASP A 97 -11.56 -13.32 -3.83
C ASP A 97 -11.74 -13.83 -5.29
N LEU A 98 -10.78 -14.61 -5.80
CA LEU A 98 -10.73 -15.14 -7.18
C LEU A 98 -10.85 -14.09 -8.30
N GLN A 99 -10.65 -12.81 -7.98
CA GLN A 99 -10.58 -11.77 -9.02
C GLN A 99 -9.23 -11.78 -9.75
N ASP A 100 -8.26 -12.46 -9.18
CA ASP A 100 -6.93 -12.68 -9.73
C ASP A 100 -6.90 -14.11 -10.30
N PRO A 101 -6.97 -14.30 -11.63
CA PRO A 101 -7.15 -15.62 -12.21
C PRO A 101 -5.87 -16.47 -12.09
N PRO A 102 -5.89 -17.64 -11.41
CA PRO A 102 -4.73 -18.52 -11.29
C PRO A 102 -4.14 -18.95 -12.64
N SER A 103 -4.95 -18.91 -13.69
CA SER A 103 -4.54 -19.26 -15.07
C SER A 103 -3.46 -18.36 -15.67
N LEU A 104 -3.19 -17.18 -15.07
CA LEU A 104 -2.09 -16.30 -15.48
C LEU A 104 -0.73 -16.70 -14.88
N ILE A 105 -0.73 -17.47 -13.79
CA ILE A 105 0.50 -17.84 -13.09
C ILE A 105 1.51 -18.56 -14.01
N PRO A 106 1.12 -19.51 -14.88
CA PRO A 106 2.06 -20.12 -15.82
C PRO A 106 2.77 -19.11 -16.72
N GLN A 107 2.08 -18.10 -17.23
CA GLN A 107 2.68 -17.04 -18.05
C GLN A 107 3.62 -16.14 -17.21
N MET A 108 3.29 -15.88 -15.95
CA MET A 108 4.18 -15.15 -15.04
C MET A 108 5.47 -15.94 -14.77
N LEU A 109 5.38 -17.25 -14.60
CA LEU A 109 6.52 -18.13 -14.41
C LEU A 109 7.42 -18.17 -15.65
N GLU A 110 6.87 -18.17 -16.87
CA GLU A 110 7.64 -18.08 -18.11
C GLU A 110 8.47 -16.79 -18.18
N TYR A 111 7.91 -15.66 -17.79
CA TYR A 111 8.66 -14.40 -17.73
C TYR A 111 9.72 -14.40 -16.63
N TRP A 112 9.42 -15.00 -15.47
CA TRP A 112 10.40 -15.17 -14.41
C TRP A 112 11.59 -16.03 -14.86
N GLU A 113 11.36 -17.11 -15.59
CA GLU A 113 12.43 -17.92 -16.17
C GLU A 113 13.25 -17.20 -17.22
N GLN A 114 12.69 -16.17 -17.88
CA GLN A 114 13.41 -15.26 -18.78
C GLN A 114 14.25 -14.19 -18.02
N GLY A 115 14.26 -14.24 -16.68
CA GLY A 115 15.05 -13.36 -15.82
C GLY A 115 14.36 -12.03 -15.45
N TYR A 116 13.03 -11.95 -15.54
CA TYR A 116 12.28 -10.88 -14.90
C TYR A 116 12.07 -11.22 -13.42
N GLU A 117 12.26 -10.24 -12.53
CA GLU A 117 12.28 -10.45 -11.09
C GLU A 117 10.95 -10.03 -10.42
N ASP A 118 10.18 -9.12 -11.04
CA ASP A 118 8.83 -8.69 -10.64
C ASP A 118 7.90 -8.75 -11.85
N VAL A 119 7.05 -9.80 -11.91
CA VAL A 119 6.05 -9.95 -12.98
C VAL A 119 4.69 -9.63 -12.41
N TYR A 120 4.12 -8.48 -12.79
CA TYR A 120 2.88 -7.97 -12.22
C TYR A 120 1.72 -8.01 -13.20
N ALA A 121 0.53 -8.31 -12.67
CA ALA A 121 -0.70 -8.29 -13.43
C ALA A 121 -1.27 -6.86 -13.50
N LYS A 122 -1.47 -6.38 -14.74
CA LYS A 122 -2.05 -5.07 -15.04
C LYS A 122 -3.43 -5.23 -15.66
N ARG A 123 -4.41 -4.55 -15.09
CA ARG A 123 -5.78 -4.59 -15.61
C ARG A 123 -5.87 -3.83 -16.92
N ALA A 124 -6.40 -4.46 -17.96
CA ALA A 124 -6.65 -3.82 -19.26
C ALA A 124 -7.62 -2.65 -19.13
N ASN A 125 -8.69 -2.80 -18.33
CA ASN A 125 -9.71 -1.79 -18.11
C ASN A 125 -9.98 -1.56 -16.62
N ARG A 126 -10.25 -0.30 -16.22
CA ARG A 126 -10.63 0.08 -14.84
C ARG A 126 -12.11 -0.19 -14.53
N GLY A 127 -12.91 -0.68 -15.48
CA GLY A 127 -14.36 -0.80 -15.32
C GLY A 127 -15.07 0.56 -15.34
N LYS A 128 -16.36 0.59 -14.99
CA LYS A 128 -17.19 1.82 -14.92
C LYS A 128 -16.86 2.60 -13.64
N GLU A 129 -15.77 3.35 -13.63
CA GLU A 129 -15.48 4.30 -12.54
C GLU A 129 -16.16 5.65 -12.79
N SER A 130 -16.62 6.30 -11.70
CA SER A 130 -17.13 7.67 -11.76
C SER A 130 -16.04 8.63 -12.26
N TRP A 131 -16.39 9.59 -13.13
CA TRP A 131 -15.49 10.58 -13.71
C TRP A 131 -14.70 11.37 -12.65
N LEU A 132 -15.33 11.72 -11.51
CA LEU A 132 -14.66 12.37 -10.39
C LEU A 132 -13.57 11.47 -9.78
N ARG A 133 -13.88 10.19 -9.56
CA ARG A 133 -12.92 9.22 -9.01
C ARG A 133 -11.71 9.04 -9.93
N LYS A 134 -11.93 9.01 -11.24
CA LYS A 134 -10.86 8.94 -12.26
C LYS A 134 -9.96 10.17 -12.20
N LYS A 135 -10.51 11.39 -12.09
CA LYS A 135 -9.72 12.63 -11.97
C LYS A 135 -8.89 12.67 -10.67
N PHE A 136 -9.48 12.31 -9.53
CA PHE A 136 -8.76 12.27 -8.26
C PHE A 136 -7.63 11.23 -8.27
N SER A 137 -7.89 10.04 -8.84
CA SER A 137 -6.86 9.00 -9.00
C SER A 137 -5.71 9.47 -9.89
N LEU A 138 -5.99 10.12 -11.03
CA LEU A 138 -4.95 10.64 -11.92
C LEU A 138 -4.13 11.76 -11.25
N LEU A 139 -4.78 12.65 -10.49
CA LEU A 139 -4.09 13.70 -9.73
C LEU A 139 -3.18 13.10 -8.66
N PHE A 140 -3.66 12.12 -7.92
CA PHE A 140 -2.89 11.39 -6.91
C PHE A 140 -1.63 10.74 -7.51
N TYR A 141 -1.76 9.98 -8.60
CA TYR A 141 -0.60 9.37 -9.26
C TYR A 141 0.38 10.41 -9.81
N ARG A 142 -0.12 11.54 -10.36
CA ARG A 142 0.74 12.63 -10.83
C ARG A 142 1.53 13.28 -9.70
N ILE A 143 0.90 13.47 -8.53
CA ILE A 143 1.58 13.99 -7.34
C ILE A 143 2.65 12.99 -6.87
N LEU A 144 2.33 11.71 -6.80
CA LEU A 144 3.29 10.67 -6.43
C LEU A 144 4.47 10.59 -7.41
N ASP A 145 4.25 10.57 -8.71
CA ASP A 145 5.31 10.52 -9.72
C ASP A 145 6.28 11.71 -9.61
N HIS A 146 5.77 12.92 -9.30
CA HIS A 146 6.63 14.08 -9.07
C HIS A 146 7.31 14.10 -7.70
N ALA A 147 6.72 13.46 -6.72
CA ALA A 147 7.18 13.47 -5.33
C ALA A 147 8.10 12.29 -4.99
N THR A 148 8.01 11.19 -5.74
CA THR A 148 8.85 10.01 -5.59
C THR A 148 9.96 9.99 -6.65
N ARG A 149 11.06 9.28 -6.33
CA ARG A 149 12.19 9.09 -7.28
C ARG A 149 12.08 7.79 -8.06
N PHE A 150 10.91 7.16 -8.07
CA PHE A 150 10.64 5.90 -8.76
C PHE A 150 9.27 5.96 -9.43
N ASP A 151 9.11 5.22 -10.54
CA ASP A 151 7.87 5.18 -11.31
C ASP A 151 6.80 4.40 -10.55
N VAL A 152 5.70 5.05 -10.22
CA VAL A 152 4.56 4.42 -9.54
C VAL A 152 3.65 3.76 -10.59
N LEU A 153 3.52 2.44 -10.51
CA LEU A 153 2.72 1.66 -11.45
C LEU A 153 1.22 1.94 -11.29
N GLN A 154 0.60 2.37 -12.39
CA GLN A 154 -0.84 2.65 -12.44
C GLN A 154 -1.64 1.40 -12.86
N ASN A 155 -2.85 1.23 -12.33
CA ASN A 155 -3.77 0.11 -12.64
C ASN A 155 -3.24 -1.27 -12.24
N VAL A 156 -2.32 -1.32 -11.29
CA VAL A 156 -1.71 -2.56 -10.79
C VAL A 156 -2.28 -2.90 -9.42
N GLY A 157 -2.67 -4.16 -9.25
CA GLY A 157 -3.05 -4.75 -7.96
C GLY A 157 -1.85 -5.35 -7.22
N ASP A 158 -2.15 -6.17 -6.24
CA ASP A 158 -1.14 -6.94 -5.51
C ASP A 158 -0.77 -8.24 -6.24
N PHE A 159 -1.57 -8.67 -7.22
CA PHE A 159 -1.37 -9.90 -7.99
C PHE A 159 -0.10 -9.79 -8.84
N ARG A 160 0.93 -10.49 -8.40
CA ARG A 160 2.26 -10.51 -9.01
C ARG A 160 3.09 -11.71 -8.61
N LEU A 161 4.08 -12.03 -9.41
CA LEU A 161 5.14 -12.96 -9.10
C LEU A 161 6.41 -12.17 -8.75
N LEU A 162 7.03 -12.54 -7.64
CA LEU A 162 8.29 -11.95 -7.15
C LEU A 162 9.37 -13.02 -7.04
N ASP A 163 10.55 -12.75 -7.56
CA ASP A 163 11.75 -13.54 -7.33
C ASP A 163 12.16 -13.51 -5.85
N ARG A 164 12.90 -14.51 -5.39
CA ARG A 164 13.43 -14.58 -4.01
C ARG A 164 14.17 -13.30 -3.61
N LYS A 165 14.95 -12.70 -4.49
CA LYS A 165 15.67 -11.44 -4.22
C LYS A 165 14.72 -10.29 -3.87
N CYS A 166 13.58 -10.20 -4.59
CA CYS A 166 12.55 -9.20 -4.28
C CYS A 166 11.91 -9.46 -2.93
N ILE A 167 11.64 -10.74 -2.60
CA ILE A 167 11.04 -11.14 -1.33
C ILE A 167 11.98 -10.74 -0.18
N GLU A 168 13.26 -11.09 -0.27
CA GLU A 168 14.24 -10.75 0.77
C GLU A 168 14.39 -9.22 0.93
N ALA A 169 14.42 -8.46 -0.17
CA ALA A 169 14.43 -7.01 -0.09
C ALA A 169 13.17 -6.43 0.59
N LEU A 170 11.99 -6.99 0.33
CA LEU A 170 10.73 -6.56 0.95
C LEU A 170 10.63 -6.95 2.43
N LYS A 171 11.29 -8.03 2.84
CA LYS A 171 11.40 -8.45 4.25
C LYS A 171 12.20 -7.46 5.09
N GLU A 172 13.21 -6.81 4.51
CA GLU A 172 14.00 -5.78 5.20
C GLU A 172 13.20 -4.50 5.48
N LEU A 173 12.14 -4.24 4.69
CA LEU A 173 11.29 -3.07 4.85
C LEU A 173 10.24 -3.32 5.94
N ARG A 174 10.52 -2.89 7.19
CA ARG A 174 9.69 -3.12 8.39
C ARG A 174 8.90 -1.89 8.84
N GLU A 175 8.50 -1.06 7.89
CA GLU A 175 7.72 0.14 8.15
C GLU A 175 6.38 -0.20 8.83
N SER A 176 6.00 0.56 9.86
CA SER A 176 4.75 0.34 10.63
C SER A 176 3.51 0.67 9.78
N GLU A 177 3.61 1.72 8.96
CA GLU A 177 2.56 2.15 8.03
C GLU A 177 2.98 1.81 6.60
N ARG A 178 2.67 0.57 6.20
CA ARG A 178 3.09 0.02 4.92
C ARG A 178 2.18 0.46 3.78
N TYR A 179 2.79 0.82 2.66
CA TYR A 179 2.13 0.91 1.37
C TYR A 179 2.88 0.01 0.38
N THR A 180 2.57 -1.29 0.42
CA THR A 180 3.32 -2.34 -0.28
C THR A 180 3.40 -2.09 -1.80
N LYS A 181 2.37 -1.48 -2.41
CA LYS A 181 2.39 -1.10 -3.84
C LYS A 181 3.53 -0.13 -4.18
N GLY A 182 3.81 0.82 -3.30
CA GLY A 182 4.95 1.71 -3.44
C GLY A 182 6.28 0.99 -3.21
N MET A 183 6.33 0.08 -2.22
CA MET A 183 7.53 -0.72 -1.93
C MET A 183 7.93 -1.61 -3.10
N PHE A 184 6.99 -2.23 -3.79
CA PHE A 184 7.25 -2.97 -5.03
C PHE A 184 7.93 -2.12 -6.11
N CYS A 185 7.61 -0.83 -6.16
CA CYS A 185 8.25 0.09 -7.08
C CYS A 185 9.62 0.52 -6.57
N TRP A 186 9.74 0.76 -5.26
CA TRP A 186 10.93 1.28 -4.60
C TRP A 186 12.13 0.31 -4.66
N ILE A 187 11.89 -1.01 -4.55
CA ILE A 187 12.96 -2.03 -4.61
C ILE A 187 13.69 -2.11 -5.96
N GLY A 188 13.12 -1.56 -7.05
CA GLY A 188 13.81 -1.28 -8.31
C GLY A 188 14.22 -2.47 -9.19
N PHE A 189 13.75 -3.69 -8.92
CA PHE A 189 14.07 -4.88 -9.70
C PHE A 189 13.45 -4.88 -11.11
N LYS A 190 13.96 -5.74 -12.00
CA LYS A 190 13.55 -5.84 -13.41
C LYS A 190 12.09 -6.32 -13.52
N LYS A 191 11.21 -5.46 -14.07
CA LYS A 191 9.76 -5.68 -14.10
C LYS A 191 9.25 -6.11 -15.46
N LYS A 192 8.15 -6.88 -15.44
CA LYS A 192 7.37 -7.24 -16.62
C LYS A 192 5.87 -7.15 -16.33
N GLU A 193 5.12 -6.51 -17.21
CA GLU A 193 3.65 -6.49 -17.12
C GLU A 193 3.02 -7.69 -17.85
N VAL A 194 1.96 -8.22 -17.25
CA VAL A 194 1.02 -9.17 -17.87
C VAL A 194 -0.34 -8.52 -17.86
N ILE A 195 -0.90 -8.26 -19.03
CA ILE A 195 -2.20 -7.60 -19.15
C ILE A 195 -3.29 -8.66 -19.04
N PHE A 196 -4.33 -8.38 -18.23
CA PHE A 196 -5.49 -9.26 -18.09
C PHE A 196 -6.79 -8.49 -17.95
N ASP A 197 -7.88 -9.12 -18.37
CA ASP A 197 -9.22 -8.64 -18.09
C ASP A 197 -9.72 -9.21 -16.76
N ARG A 198 -10.11 -8.33 -15.87
CA ARG A 198 -10.61 -8.73 -14.56
C ARG A 198 -12.00 -9.32 -14.69
N GLY A 199 -12.19 -10.54 -14.21
CA GLY A 199 -13.51 -11.14 -14.03
C GLY A 199 -14.36 -10.37 -13.02
N ASP A 200 -15.68 -10.51 -13.10
CA ASP A 200 -16.59 -9.98 -12.08
C ASP A 200 -16.34 -10.69 -10.74
N ARG A 201 -16.57 -9.97 -9.64
CA ARG A 201 -16.45 -10.56 -8.29
C ARG A 201 -17.41 -11.74 -8.16
N ALA A 202 -16.90 -12.87 -7.68
CA ALA A 202 -17.72 -14.05 -7.41
C ALA A 202 -18.69 -13.82 -6.23
N ALA A 203 -18.31 -12.97 -5.23
CA ALA A 203 -19.16 -12.53 -4.11
C ALA A 203 -18.56 -11.28 -3.42
N GLY A 204 -19.42 -10.50 -2.71
CA GLY A 204 -19.03 -9.39 -1.84
C GLY A 204 -19.26 -7.99 -2.42
N GLU A 205 -19.57 -7.01 -1.54
CA GLU A 205 -19.76 -5.61 -1.87
C GLU A 205 -18.51 -4.78 -1.58
N SER A 206 -18.29 -3.71 -2.34
CA SER A 206 -17.17 -2.78 -2.15
C SER A 206 -17.56 -1.67 -1.16
N ASN A 207 -17.04 -1.71 0.07
CA ASN A 207 -17.29 -0.73 1.13
C ASN A 207 -16.34 0.49 1.10
N TRP A 208 -15.99 1.02 -0.07
CA TRP A 208 -15.10 2.17 -0.15
C TRP A 208 -15.84 3.50 0.00
N ASN A 209 -15.60 4.20 1.11
CA ASN A 209 -16.08 5.56 1.37
C ASN A 209 -15.07 6.61 0.88
N PHE A 210 -15.56 7.84 0.57
CA PHE A 210 -14.73 8.98 0.18
C PHE A 210 -13.61 9.27 1.20
N TRP A 211 -13.91 9.22 2.50
CA TRP A 211 -12.93 9.43 3.57
C TRP A 211 -11.84 8.36 3.59
N SER A 212 -12.18 7.11 3.29
CA SER A 212 -11.20 6.02 3.18
C SER A 212 -10.21 6.25 2.02
N LEU A 213 -10.70 6.74 0.87
CA LEU A 213 -9.83 7.07 -0.27
C LEU A 213 -8.95 8.29 0.02
N PHE A 214 -9.48 9.29 0.72
CA PHE A 214 -8.73 10.48 1.12
C PHE A 214 -7.62 10.13 2.10
N ASN A 215 -7.89 9.34 3.14
CA ASN A 215 -6.88 8.86 4.08
C ASN A 215 -5.81 8.02 3.38
N LEU A 216 -6.20 7.09 2.49
CA LEU A 216 -5.25 6.30 1.70
C LEU A 216 -4.34 7.19 0.84
N ALA A 217 -4.87 8.31 0.31
CA ALA A 217 -4.08 9.25 -0.46
C ALA A 217 -3.08 10.00 0.42
N ILE A 218 -3.48 10.45 1.60
CA ILE A 218 -2.57 11.08 2.58
C ILE A 218 -1.50 10.08 3.00
N GLU A 219 -1.88 8.87 3.39
CA GLU A 219 -0.95 7.80 3.77
C GLU A 219 0.08 7.53 2.67
N GLY A 220 -0.37 7.35 1.42
CA GLY A 220 0.53 7.12 0.29
C GLY A 220 1.49 8.27 0.03
N ILE A 221 1.02 9.53 0.11
CA ILE A 221 1.86 10.72 -0.11
C ILE A 221 2.87 10.86 1.04
N THR A 222 2.42 10.80 2.29
CA THR A 222 3.27 11.05 3.46
C THR A 222 4.25 9.91 3.77
N SER A 223 3.98 8.68 3.30
CA SER A 223 4.89 7.54 3.45
C SER A 223 6.12 7.65 2.52
N PHE A 224 5.96 8.19 1.31
CA PHE A 224 7.05 8.20 0.32
C PHE A 224 7.62 9.56 0.00
N THR A 225 7.05 10.64 0.54
CA THR A 225 7.52 11.99 0.21
C THR A 225 7.40 12.98 1.35
N THR A 226 8.37 13.88 1.42
CA THR A 226 8.35 15.06 2.29
C THR A 226 7.78 16.30 1.59
N ALA A 227 7.12 16.13 0.42
CA ALA A 227 6.57 17.25 -0.35
C ALA A 227 5.59 18.15 0.43
N PRO A 228 4.66 17.61 1.26
CA PRO A 228 3.80 18.47 2.09
C PRO A 228 4.59 19.34 3.07
N LEU A 229 5.69 18.80 3.62
CA LEU A 229 6.56 19.52 4.53
C LEU A 229 7.30 20.65 3.81
N ARG A 230 7.83 20.37 2.60
CA ARG A 230 8.49 21.37 1.75
C ARG A 230 7.52 22.45 1.31
N PHE A 231 6.28 22.09 0.96
CA PHE A 231 5.24 23.05 0.64
C PHE A 231 4.97 24.00 1.81
N ALA A 232 4.82 23.47 3.04
CA ALA A 232 4.67 24.29 4.24
C ALA A 232 5.88 25.23 4.46
N THR A 233 7.10 24.74 4.24
CA THR A 233 8.33 25.56 4.36
C THR A 233 8.35 26.69 3.32
N VAL A 234 8.07 26.39 2.05
CA VAL A 234 8.06 27.41 0.98
C VAL A 234 6.96 28.44 1.23
N LEU A 235 5.74 27.99 1.57
CA LEU A 235 4.63 28.86 1.88
C LEU A 235 4.94 29.77 3.08
N GLY A 236 5.46 29.20 4.16
CA GLY A 236 5.89 29.95 5.35
C GLY A 236 6.99 30.96 5.04
N SER A 237 7.97 30.61 4.21
CA SER A 237 9.06 31.53 3.79
C SER A 237 8.53 32.70 2.96
N VAL A 238 7.62 32.44 2.02
CA VAL A 238 7.00 33.51 1.20
C VAL A 238 6.20 34.46 2.07
N ILE A 239 5.40 33.93 3.00
CA ILE A 239 4.60 34.77 3.91
C ILE A 239 5.49 35.57 4.85
N ALA A 240 6.54 34.96 5.43
CA ALA A 240 7.50 35.66 6.26
C ALA A 240 8.16 36.80 5.49
N PHE A 241 8.58 36.55 4.23
CA PHE A 241 9.17 37.60 3.39
C PHE A 241 8.19 38.76 3.13
N LEU A 242 6.95 38.45 2.79
CA LEU A 242 5.91 39.46 2.59
C LEU A 242 5.62 40.25 3.88
N ALA A 243 5.57 39.55 5.02
CA ALA A 243 5.39 40.18 6.33
C ALA A 243 6.55 41.15 6.66
N PHE A 244 7.80 40.78 6.39
CA PHE A 244 8.95 41.67 6.52
C PHE A 244 8.86 42.89 5.61
N CYS A 245 8.53 42.73 4.34
CA CYS A 245 8.32 43.84 3.41
C CYS A 245 7.23 44.77 3.91
N PHE A 246 6.12 44.23 4.40
CA PHE A 246 5.00 44.99 4.96
C PHE A 246 5.39 45.76 6.24
N LEU A 247 6.15 45.11 7.12
CA LEU A 247 6.68 45.74 8.33
C LEU A 247 7.53 46.97 7.98
N PHE A 248 8.51 46.80 7.09
CA PHE A 248 9.39 47.92 6.68
C PHE A 248 8.62 49.06 5.99
N PHE A 249 7.63 48.72 5.16
CA PHE A 249 6.76 49.69 4.53
C PHE A 249 5.98 50.52 5.57
N TYR A 250 5.37 49.88 6.55
CA TYR A 250 4.60 50.57 7.60
C TYR A 250 5.47 51.38 8.54
N VAL A 251 6.63 50.85 8.92
CA VAL A 251 7.60 51.63 9.75
C VAL A 251 8.07 52.84 8.99
N GLY A 252 8.44 52.74 7.72
CA GLY A 252 8.85 53.87 6.89
C GLY A 252 7.73 54.89 6.71
N LYS A 253 6.50 54.45 6.43
CA LYS A 253 5.33 55.31 6.33
C LYS A 253 5.05 56.09 7.63
N LYS A 254 5.13 55.42 8.78
CA LYS A 254 4.92 56.02 10.08
C LYS A 254 5.94 57.10 10.40
N LEU A 255 7.22 56.92 10.03
CA LEU A 255 8.29 57.86 10.24
C LEU A 255 8.18 59.11 9.36
N ILE A 256 7.57 58.99 8.16
CA ILE A 256 7.51 60.10 7.17
C ILE A 256 6.18 60.86 7.23
N ILE A 257 5.03 60.18 7.42
CA ILE A 257 3.69 60.73 7.19
C ILE A 257 2.86 60.84 8.49
N GLY A 258 3.26 60.13 9.58
CA GLY A 258 2.46 60.02 10.81
C GLY A 258 1.28 59.02 10.61
N ASP A 259 0.58 58.65 11.70
CA ASP A 259 -0.45 57.62 11.66
C ASP A 259 -1.78 58.13 12.23
N PRO A 260 -2.86 58.24 11.46
CA PRO A 260 -4.23 58.24 11.98
C PRO A 260 -4.70 56.80 12.15
N VAL A 261 -4.99 56.40 13.39
CA VAL A 261 -5.36 55.05 13.79
C VAL A 261 -6.68 54.59 13.13
N GLN A 262 -6.59 54.10 11.91
CA GLN A 262 -7.67 53.34 11.26
C GLN A 262 -7.07 52.02 10.77
N GLY A 263 -7.44 50.89 11.37
CA GLY A 263 -6.86 49.63 10.89
C GLY A 263 -7.24 48.34 11.65
N PHE A 264 -8.22 48.40 12.58
CA PHE A 264 -8.60 47.22 13.38
C PHE A 264 -8.99 46.05 12.51
N THR A 265 -9.81 46.26 11.47
CA THR A 265 -10.25 45.19 10.54
C THR A 265 -9.08 44.58 9.76
N THR A 266 -8.15 45.39 9.29
CA THR A 266 -6.95 44.95 8.58
C THR A 266 -6.03 44.14 9.49
N LEU A 267 -5.82 44.62 10.74
CA LEU A 267 -5.01 43.92 11.74
C LEU A 267 -5.63 42.53 12.09
N ALA A 268 -6.95 42.52 12.35
CA ALA A 268 -7.68 41.31 12.64
C ALA A 268 -7.61 40.28 11.45
N ALA A 269 -7.78 40.75 10.22
CA ALA A 269 -7.68 39.89 9.04
C ALA A 269 -6.27 39.30 8.88
N ILE A 270 -5.21 40.11 9.08
CA ILE A 270 -3.82 39.62 9.01
C ILE A 270 -3.55 38.61 10.12
N MET A 271 -3.98 38.86 11.36
CA MET A 271 -3.82 37.93 12.47
C MET A 271 -4.53 36.60 12.23
N LEU A 272 -5.77 36.63 11.75
CA LEU A 272 -6.53 35.39 11.42
C LEU A 272 -5.88 34.59 10.27
N PHE A 273 -5.39 35.29 9.25
CA PHE A 273 -4.69 34.67 8.12
C PHE A 273 -3.39 33.98 8.55
N LEU A 274 -2.53 34.73 9.31
CA LEU A 274 -1.28 34.19 9.83
C LEU A 274 -1.53 33.01 10.79
N GLY A 275 -2.52 33.17 11.71
CA GLY A 275 -2.92 32.10 12.64
C GLY A 275 -3.39 30.87 11.91
N GLY A 276 -4.21 31.02 10.86
CA GLY A 276 -4.68 29.91 10.03
C GLY A 276 -3.55 29.13 9.36
N ILE A 277 -2.57 29.84 8.80
CA ILE A 277 -1.38 29.22 8.17
C ILE A 277 -0.50 28.52 9.19
N GLN A 278 -0.30 29.12 10.37
CA GLN A 278 0.45 28.49 11.45
C GLN A 278 -0.21 27.18 11.88
N LEU A 279 -1.53 27.17 12.09
CA LEU A 279 -2.27 25.95 12.44
C LEU A 279 -2.17 24.87 11.35
N LEU A 280 -2.27 25.26 10.07
CA LEU A 280 -2.08 24.33 8.95
C LEU A 280 -0.68 23.71 8.96
N THR A 281 0.35 24.53 9.14
CA THR A 281 1.75 24.07 9.19
C THR A 281 1.99 23.14 10.37
N ILE A 282 1.46 23.47 11.55
CA ILE A 282 1.54 22.63 12.76
C ILE A 282 0.81 21.29 12.51
N GLY A 283 -0.34 21.30 11.83
CA GLY A 283 -1.07 20.09 11.47
C GLY A 283 -0.24 19.17 10.57
N ILE A 284 0.42 19.72 9.55
CA ILE A 284 1.33 18.94 8.67
C ILE A 284 2.50 18.35 9.47
N LEU A 285 3.14 19.17 10.32
CA LEU A 285 4.21 18.71 11.21
C LEU A 285 3.74 17.59 12.15
N GLY A 286 2.54 17.75 12.73
CA GLY A 286 1.92 16.74 13.61
C GLY A 286 1.76 15.38 12.94
N GLU A 287 1.36 15.35 11.67
CA GLU A 287 1.26 14.12 10.89
C GLU A 287 2.60 13.37 10.79
N TYR A 288 3.68 14.09 10.44
CA TYR A 288 5.02 13.49 10.35
C TYR A 288 5.58 13.08 11.72
N ILE A 289 5.35 13.89 12.77
CA ILE A 289 5.76 13.53 14.14
C ILE A 289 5.03 12.27 14.60
N GLY A 290 3.73 12.15 14.29
CA GLY A 290 2.95 10.95 14.60
C GLY A 290 3.52 9.68 13.94
N ARG A 291 3.95 9.77 12.68
CA ARG A 291 4.63 8.68 11.97
C ARG A 291 5.98 8.32 12.58
N ILE A 292 6.82 9.33 12.85
CA ILE A 292 8.11 9.13 13.54
C ILE A 292 7.89 8.44 14.90
N PHE A 293 6.87 8.87 15.65
CA PHE A 293 6.53 8.25 16.93
C PHE A 293 6.13 6.78 16.80
N ASN A 294 5.36 6.41 15.75
CA ASN A 294 5.01 5.02 15.50
C ASN A 294 6.26 4.17 15.15
N GLU A 295 7.15 4.68 14.29
CA GLU A 295 8.39 4.00 13.90
C GLU A 295 9.37 3.86 15.07
N THR A 296 9.50 4.87 15.91
CA THR A 296 10.45 4.83 17.06
C THR A 296 10.07 3.84 18.15
N LYS A 297 8.79 3.47 18.23
CA LYS A 297 8.32 2.43 19.17
C LYS A 297 8.86 1.04 18.84
N ARG A 298 9.26 0.78 17.60
CA ARG A 298 9.76 -0.51 17.11
C ARG A 298 8.88 -1.70 17.53
N ARG A 299 7.56 -1.51 17.57
CA ARG A 299 6.63 -2.60 17.83
C ARG A 299 6.65 -3.56 16.65
N PRO A 300 6.52 -4.89 16.89
CA PRO A 300 6.32 -5.83 15.79
C PRO A 300 5.12 -5.41 14.94
N VAL A 301 5.28 -5.39 13.62
CA VAL A 301 4.23 -4.97 12.69
C VAL A 301 3.06 -5.95 12.66
N TYR A 302 3.32 -7.21 13.02
CA TYR A 302 2.32 -8.25 13.26
C TYR A 302 2.76 -9.18 14.38
N VAL A 303 1.84 -9.97 14.91
CA VAL A 303 2.10 -11.02 15.90
C VAL A 303 1.41 -12.30 15.44
N VAL A 304 2.15 -13.39 15.33
CA VAL A 304 1.61 -14.71 15.00
C VAL A 304 0.95 -15.31 16.23
N GLY A 305 -0.31 -15.72 16.09
CA GLY A 305 -1.04 -16.47 17.10
C GLY A 305 -0.77 -17.97 17.01
N GLU A 306 -0.84 -18.52 15.79
CA GLU A 306 -0.57 -19.93 15.52
C GLU A 306 -0.16 -20.15 14.04
N THR A 307 0.59 -21.22 13.77
CA THR A 307 1.02 -21.63 12.43
C THR A 307 1.39 -23.10 12.43
N ASP A 308 1.30 -23.76 11.28
CA ASP A 308 1.83 -25.11 11.04
C ASP A 308 3.27 -25.11 10.50
N LEU A 309 3.76 -23.94 10.06
CA LEU A 309 5.14 -23.77 9.61
C LEU A 309 6.10 -23.57 10.79
N LYS A 310 7.26 -24.20 10.73
CA LYS A 310 8.36 -23.94 11.67
C LYS A 310 9.18 -22.75 11.16
N HIS A 311 9.45 -21.82 12.04
CA HIS A 311 10.38 -20.71 11.82
C HIS A 311 11.82 -21.22 11.86
#